data_83cde8fb8f87582041c2ff6dfb9d8286
#
_entry.id   83cde8fb8f87582041c2ff6dfb9d8286
#
_cell.length_a   1.000
_cell.length_b   1.000
_cell.length_c   1.000
_cell.angle_alpha   90.00
_cell.angle_beta   90.00
_cell.angle_gamma   90.00
#
_symmetry.space_group_name_H-M   'P 1'
#
loop_
_entity.id
_entity.type
_entity.pdbx_description
1 polymer ?
#
loop_
_entity_poly.entity_id
_entity_poly.type
_entity_poly.pdbx_seq_one_letter_code
_entity_poly.pdbx_strand_id
1 'polypeptide(L)'
;FTPAQQKLLGLLFVRVNEGFHLNEIMRLTGLGSASAQRELRRLHEAGLITSERIGNVRRFWPNKESLVYPELSGLVQKTFGIVGVLSMTLAPLRAQLHLAFVSGATAKGQDMPGSAIDLLLVGEEANYGDLLTGLAPAERTLRRKINPNLYTLADYRRRLREGQPFLLQVLQQPKLFVIGDEPLLHALALPDSSLQTNDMPSVF
;
A
#
# COMPACT_ATOMS: atom_id res chain seq x y z
N PHE A 1 9.91 15.27 4.69
CA PHE A 1 10.03 13.98 5.39
C PHE A 1 10.82 12.99 4.53
N THR A 2 11.72 12.23 5.15
CA THR A 2 12.42 11.11 4.49
C THR A 2 11.44 9.99 4.14
N PRO A 3 11.76 9.10 3.17
CA PRO A 3 10.90 7.95 2.85
C PRO A 3 10.59 7.07 4.08
N ALA A 4 11.52 6.92 5.02
CA ALA A 4 11.28 6.19 6.26
C ALA A 4 10.28 6.92 7.18
N GLN A 5 10.38 8.23 7.29
CA GLN A 5 9.43 9.06 8.05
C GLN A 5 8.04 9.02 7.43
N GLN A 6 7.93 9.11 6.11
CA GLN A 6 6.66 9.02 5.40
C GLN A 6 5.93 7.69 5.70
N LYS A 7 6.66 6.57 5.67
CA LYS A 7 6.10 5.25 5.99
C LYS A 7 5.63 5.17 7.45
N LEU A 8 6.42 5.68 8.39
CA LEU A 8 6.07 5.69 9.81
C LEU A 8 4.87 6.59 10.11
N LEU A 9 4.90 7.82 9.60
CA LEU A 9 3.80 8.76 9.77
C LEU A 9 2.52 8.24 9.10
N GLY A 10 2.62 7.69 7.88
CA GLY A 10 1.51 7.07 7.17
C GLY A 10 0.88 5.92 7.96
N LEU A 11 1.68 5.07 8.61
CA LEU A 11 1.17 3.99 9.46
C LEU A 11 0.48 4.54 10.72
N LEU A 12 1.18 5.38 11.47
CA LEU A 12 0.74 5.83 12.78
C LEU A 12 -0.46 6.78 12.69
N PHE A 13 -0.40 7.78 11.80
CA PHE A 13 -1.42 8.83 11.70
C PHE A 13 -2.67 8.44 10.89
N VAL A 14 -2.66 7.31 10.21
CA VAL A 14 -3.87 6.74 9.60
C VAL A 14 -4.61 5.86 10.61
N ARG A 15 -3.88 5.09 11.41
CA ARG A 15 -4.42 4.20 12.44
C ARG A 15 -4.26 4.80 13.83
N VAL A 16 -4.78 6.00 14.03
CA VAL A 16 -4.53 6.87 15.20
C VAL A 16 -4.93 6.28 16.56
N ASN A 17 -5.78 5.26 16.58
CA ASN A 17 -6.24 4.59 17.79
C ASN A 17 -5.49 3.27 18.06
N GLU A 18 -4.62 2.86 17.14
CA GLU A 18 -3.81 1.66 17.29
C GLU A 18 -2.40 2.03 17.74
N GLY A 19 -1.93 1.38 18.81
CA GLY A 19 -0.52 1.49 19.20
C GLY A 19 0.29 0.37 18.57
N PHE A 20 1.42 0.69 17.97
CA PHE A 20 2.27 -0.27 17.27
C PHE A 20 3.57 -0.49 18.02
N HIS A 21 3.99 -1.74 18.20
CA HIS A 21 5.34 -2.03 18.68
C HIS A 21 6.33 -2.15 17.50
N LEU A 22 7.62 -2.09 17.79
CA LEU A 22 8.68 -2.03 16.78
C LEU A 22 8.58 -3.13 15.71
N ASN A 23 8.34 -4.37 16.10
CA ASN A 23 8.26 -5.49 15.14
C ASN A 23 7.05 -5.37 14.19
N GLU A 24 5.90 -4.88 14.69
CA GLU A 24 4.73 -4.58 13.87
C GLU A 24 5.05 -3.47 12.88
N ILE A 25 5.69 -2.39 13.35
CA ILE A 25 6.13 -1.28 12.51
C ILE A 25 7.06 -1.76 11.39
N MET A 26 8.08 -2.54 11.72
CA MET A 26 9.02 -3.09 10.74
C MET A 26 8.31 -3.94 9.70
N ARG A 27 7.43 -4.85 10.13
CA ARG A 27 6.65 -5.71 9.24
C ARG A 27 5.72 -4.92 8.31
N LEU A 28 5.03 -3.90 8.84
CA LEU A 28 4.04 -3.13 8.08
C LEU A 28 4.66 -2.07 7.16
N THR A 29 5.83 -1.54 7.52
CA THR A 29 6.51 -0.49 6.74
C THR A 29 7.62 -1.01 5.84
N GLY A 30 8.09 -2.24 6.07
CA GLY A 30 9.27 -2.79 5.39
C GLY A 30 10.59 -2.10 5.80
N LEU A 31 10.63 -1.38 6.93
CA LEU A 31 11.84 -0.72 7.42
C LEU A 31 12.72 -1.70 8.20
N GLY A 32 14.03 -1.60 8.01
CA GLY A 32 14.99 -2.28 8.87
C GLY A 32 15.00 -1.70 10.28
N SER A 33 15.36 -2.53 11.28
CA SER A 33 15.32 -2.20 12.71
C SER A 33 16.04 -0.90 13.07
N ALA A 34 17.27 -0.71 12.60
CA ALA A 34 18.05 0.50 12.89
C ALA A 34 17.39 1.77 12.34
N SER A 35 16.81 1.69 11.12
CA SER A 35 16.12 2.81 10.50
C SER A 35 14.82 3.14 11.25
N ALA A 36 14.00 2.14 11.55
CA ALA A 36 12.76 2.33 12.30
C ALA A 36 13.01 2.94 13.68
N GLN A 37 13.97 2.40 14.45
CA GLN A 37 14.30 2.91 15.78
C GLN A 37 14.80 4.35 15.75
N ARG A 38 15.68 4.69 14.80
CA ARG A 38 16.22 6.05 14.66
C ARG A 38 15.10 7.05 14.37
N GLU A 39 14.22 6.74 13.43
CA GLU A 39 13.15 7.66 13.06
C GLU A 39 12.05 7.74 14.13
N LEU A 40 11.70 6.64 14.79
CA LEU A 40 10.78 6.66 15.94
C LEU A 40 11.32 7.54 17.07
N ARG A 41 12.62 7.46 17.35
CA ARG A 41 13.24 8.32 18.35
C ARG A 41 13.13 9.81 17.96
N ARG A 42 13.48 10.16 16.73
CA ARG A 42 13.37 11.54 16.22
C ARG A 42 11.95 12.09 16.29
N LEU A 43 10.96 11.30 15.86
CA LEU A 43 9.56 11.71 15.92
C LEU A 43 9.07 11.87 17.37
N HIS A 44 9.55 11.03 18.28
CA HIS A 44 9.23 11.10 19.70
C HIS A 44 9.89 12.34 20.37
N GLU A 45 11.17 12.59 20.10
CA GLU A 45 11.90 13.77 20.58
C GLU A 45 11.29 15.09 20.04
N ALA A 46 10.75 15.06 18.82
CA ALA A 46 10.01 16.18 18.23
C ALA A 46 8.57 16.34 18.80
N GLY A 47 8.13 15.47 19.72
CA GLY A 47 6.78 15.52 20.28
C GLY A 47 5.66 15.18 19.30
N LEU A 48 5.97 14.59 18.15
CA LEU A 48 4.98 14.23 17.12
C LEU A 48 4.32 12.87 17.39
N ILE A 49 5.02 12.00 18.10
CA ILE A 49 4.49 10.71 18.55
C ILE A 49 4.73 10.56 20.06
N THR A 50 3.92 9.76 20.70
CA THR A 50 4.09 9.35 22.08
C THR A 50 4.37 7.86 22.16
N SER A 51 4.84 7.38 23.31
CA SER A 51 5.07 5.95 23.53
C SER A 51 4.79 5.57 24.96
N GLU A 52 4.23 4.40 25.14
CA GLU A 52 3.93 3.80 26.43
C GLU A 52 4.43 2.37 26.48
N ARG A 53 4.79 1.92 27.66
CA ARG A 53 5.18 0.51 27.90
C ARG A 53 3.97 -0.26 28.40
N ILE A 54 3.50 -1.20 27.58
CA ILE A 54 2.41 -2.11 27.95
C ILE A 54 3.00 -3.50 28.14
N GLY A 55 3.09 -3.93 29.39
CA GLY A 55 3.83 -5.13 29.77
C GLY A 55 5.32 -4.99 29.44
N ASN A 56 5.85 -5.93 28.64
CA ASN A 56 7.26 -5.92 28.22
C ASN A 56 7.49 -5.23 26.87
N VAL A 57 6.47 -4.62 26.26
CA VAL A 57 6.53 -4.09 24.91
C VAL A 57 6.27 -2.58 24.91
N ARG A 58 7.16 -1.82 24.25
CA ARG A 58 6.95 -0.38 23.99
C ARG A 58 6.10 -0.22 22.76
N ARG A 59 4.98 0.50 22.89
CA ARG A 59 4.08 0.86 21.77
C ARG A 59 4.14 2.34 21.50
N PHE A 60 3.87 2.71 20.26
CA PHE A 60 3.96 4.08 19.74
C PHE A 60 2.62 4.50 19.15
N TRP A 61 2.20 5.75 19.40
CA TRP A 61 1.00 6.40 18.89
C TRP A 61 1.32 7.79 18.37
N PRO A 62 0.47 8.39 17.53
CA PRO A 62 0.50 9.83 17.29
C PRO A 62 0.28 10.58 18.60
N ASN A 63 1.00 11.67 18.80
CA ASN A 63 0.77 12.54 19.95
C ASN A 63 -0.39 13.49 19.63
N LYS A 64 -1.60 13.16 20.13
CA LYS A 64 -2.82 13.96 19.92
C LYS A 64 -2.79 15.30 20.68
N GLU A 65 -1.94 15.41 21.70
CA GLU A 65 -1.75 16.63 22.49
C GLU A 65 -0.74 17.60 21.82
N SER A 66 -0.09 17.19 20.74
CA SER A 66 0.80 18.06 19.99
C SER A 66 0.00 19.19 19.34
N LEU A 67 0.50 20.44 19.48
CA LEU A 67 -0.11 21.62 18.87
C LEU A 67 -0.25 21.53 17.34
N VAL A 68 0.63 20.77 16.71
CA VAL A 68 0.63 20.59 15.25
C VAL A 68 -0.06 19.29 14.81
N TYR A 69 -0.72 18.58 15.74
CA TYR A 69 -1.36 17.29 15.43
C TYR A 69 -2.42 17.39 14.32
N PRO A 70 -3.36 18.36 14.34
CA PRO A 70 -4.41 18.46 13.33
C PRO A 70 -3.83 18.68 11.92
N GLU A 71 -2.85 19.59 11.79
CA GLU A 71 -2.22 19.94 10.53
C GLU A 71 -1.38 18.78 10.00
N LEU A 72 -0.57 18.17 10.88
CA LEU A 72 0.27 17.03 10.52
C LEU A 72 -0.58 15.82 10.13
N SER A 73 -1.64 15.52 10.89
CA SER A 73 -2.58 14.44 10.58
C SER A 73 -3.25 14.66 9.21
N GLY A 74 -3.72 15.88 8.95
CA GLY A 74 -4.31 16.24 7.68
C GLY A 74 -3.32 16.15 6.51
N LEU A 75 -2.07 16.58 6.72
CA LEU A 75 -1.00 16.46 5.73
C LEU A 75 -0.68 14.99 5.44
N VAL A 76 -0.44 14.19 6.49
CA VAL A 76 -0.09 12.78 6.36
C VAL A 76 -1.18 11.99 5.63
N GLN A 77 -2.45 12.16 6.02
CA GLN A 77 -3.57 11.46 5.39
C GLN A 77 -3.69 11.77 3.90
N LYS A 78 -3.49 13.03 3.50
CA LYS A 78 -3.62 13.49 2.12
C LYS A 78 -2.42 13.15 1.24
N THR A 79 -1.28 12.86 1.81
CA THR A 79 -0.02 12.60 1.09
C THR A 79 0.39 11.12 1.21
N PHE A 80 1.06 10.76 2.29
CA PHE A 80 1.58 9.39 2.45
C PHE A 80 0.62 8.44 3.17
N GLY A 81 -0.50 8.94 3.68
CA GLY A 81 -1.58 8.14 4.25
C GLY A 81 -2.38 7.34 3.22
N ILE A 82 -2.24 7.65 1.91
CA ILE A 82 -3.00 7.00 0.82
C ILE A 82 -2.88 5.48 0.91
N VAL A 83 -1.67 4.95 1.01
CA VAL A 83 -1.44 3.51 1.10
C VAL A 83 -2.10 2.92 2.35
N GLY A 84 -2.00 3.58 3.49
CA GLY A 84 -2.61 3.14 4.74
C GLY A 84 -4.14 3.10 4.67
N VAL A 85 -4.75 4.16 4.12
CA VAL A 85 -6.21 4.24 3.92
C VAL A 85 -6.68 3.15 2.97
N LEU A 86 -6.01 2.99 1.83
CA LEU A 86 -6.37 1.96 0.86
C LEU A 86 -6.17 0.54 1.41
N SER A 87 -5.09 0.29 2.16
CA SER A 87 -4.84 -1.00 2.79
C SER A 87 -5.94 -1.40 3.77
N MET A 88 -6.43 -0.45 4.59
CA MET A 88 -7.56 -0.69 5.49
C MET A 88 -8.86 -0.93 4.72
N THR A 89 -9.09 -0.13 3.70
CA THR A 89 -10.30 -0.20 2.86
C THR A 89 -10.38 -1.51 2.07
N LEU A 90 -9.24 -1.99 1.55
CA LEU A 90 -9.17 -3.24 0.79
C LEU A 90 -9.04 -4.49 1.68
N ALA A 91 -8.94 -4.34 3.01
CA ALA A 91 -8.79 -5.48 3.91
C ALA A 91 -9.89 -6.55 3.77
N PRO A 92 -11.20 -6.20 3.60
CA PRO A 92 -12.25 -7.20 3.38
C PRO A 92 -12.10 -8.00 2.07
N LEU A 93 -11.47 -7.40 1.05
CA LEU A 93 -11.24 -8.02 -0.26
C LEU A 93 -9.86 -8.67 -0.36
N ARG A 94 -9.08 -8.67 0.73
CA ARG A 94 -7.66 -9.10 0.71
C ARG A 94 -7.45 -10.53 0.19
N ALA A 95 -8.39 -11.43 0.47
CA ALA A 95 -8.31 -12.82 0.01
C ALA A 95 -8.53 -12.98 -1.50
N GLN A 96 -9.23 -12.02 -2.13
CA GLN A 96 -9.55 -12.02 -3.56
C GLN A 96 -8.50 -11.25 -4.39
N LEU A 97 -7.61 -10.49 -3.74
CA LEU A 97 -6.63 -9.63 -4.39
C LEU A 97 -5.22 -10.17 -4.23
N HIS A 98 -4.55 -10.41 -5.34
CA HIS A 98 -3.12 -10.78 -5.37
C HIS A 98 -2.23 -9.54 -5.23
N LEU A 99 -2.59 -8.46 -5.93
CA LEU A 99 -1.79 -7.25 -6.04
C LEU A 99 -2.68 -6.01 -6.05
N ALA A 100 -2.24 -4.95 -5.39
CA ALA A 100 -2.84 -3.62 -5.50
C ALA A 100 -1.78 -2.54 -5.30
N PHE A 101 -1.73 -1.55 -6.19
CA PHE A 101 -0.83 -0.41 -6.06
C PHE A 101 -1.40 0.86 -6.69
N VAL A 102 -1.00 2.00 -6.15
CA VAL A 102 -1.26 3.33 -6.73
C VAL A 102 -0.19 3.64 -7.77
N SER A 103 -0.62 4.18 -8.91
CA SER A 103 0.24 4.58 -10.03
C SER A 103 0.04 6.06 -10.40
N GLY A 104 0.63 6.47 -11.51
CA GLY A 104 0.43 7.80 -12.09
C GLY A 104 1.08 8.94 -11.28
N ALA A 105 0.46 10.12 -11.36
CA ALA A 105 0.98 11.35 -10.74
C ALA A 105 1.12 11.23 -9.22
N THR A 106 0.17 10.53 -8.56
CA THR A 106 0.19 10.31 -7.11
C THR A 106 1.42 9.51 -6.67
N ALA A 107 1.75 8.43 -7.38
CA ALA A 107 2.92 7.61 -7.06
C ALA A 107 4.25 8.35 -7.31
N LYS A 108 4.25 9.30 -8.24
CA LYS A 108 5.40 10.18 -8.53
C LYS A 108 5.53 11.35 -7.56
N GLY A 109 4.53 11.60 -6.70
CA GLY A 109 4.48 12.80 -5.87
C GLY A 109 4.30 14.11 -6.66
N GLN A 110 3.68 14.03 -7.84
CA GLN A 110 3.48 15.12 -8.80
C GLN A 110 2.00 15.46 -9.02
N ASP A 111 1.13 14.94 -8.16
CA ASP A 111 -0.30 15.14 -8.27
C ASP A 111 -0.74 16.54 -7.79
N MET A 112 -1.79 17.05 -8.41
CA MET A 112 -2.42 18.32 -8.06
C MET A 112 -3.51 18.10 -7.01
N PRO A 113 -3.85 19.13 -6.21
CA PRO A 113 -5.01 19.07 -5.32
C PRO A 113 -6.27 18.63 -6.05
N GLY A 114 -6.94 17.61 -5.55
CA GLY A 114 -8.16 17.05 -6.16
C GLY A 114 -7.95 16.07 -7.32
N SER A 115 -6.71 15.83 -7.76
CA SER A 115 -6.44 14.78 -8.75
C SER A 115 -6.94 13.42 -8.26
N ALA A 116 -7.51 12.63 -9.16
CA ALA A 116 -7.91 11.26 -8.86
C ALA A 116 -6.68 10.38 -8.56
N ILE A 117 -6.90 9.34 -7.77
CA ILE A 117 -5.89 8.34 -7.43
C ILE A 117 -6.07 7.14 -8.35
N ASP A 118 -5.10 6.88 -9.21
CA ASP A 118 -5.13 5.72 -10.09
C ASP A 118 -4.68 4.47 -9.31
N LEU A 119 -5.60 3.55 -9.11
CA LEU A 119 -5.41 2.31 -8.35
C LEU A 119 -5.49 1.12 -9.30
N LEU A 120 -4.40 0.38 -9.46
CA LEU A 120 -4.40 -0.87 -10.20
C LEU A 120 -4.51 -2.05 -9.23
N LEU A 121 -5.38 -2.99 -9.58
CA LEU A 121 -5.64 -4.20 -8.81
C LEU A 121 -5.58 -5.42 -9.72
N VAL A 122 -5.00 -6.50 -9.22
CA VAL A 122 -5.05 -7.82 -9.85
C VAL A 122 -5.62 -8.81 -8.85
N GLY A 123 -6.68 -9.51 -9.23
CA GLY A 123 -7.32 -10.47 -8.32
C GLY A 123 -8.32 -11.35 -9.06
N GLU A 124 -8.73 -12.43 -8.39
CA GLU A 124 -9.77 -13.34 -8.87
C GLU A 124 -11.08 -13.06 -8.11
N GLU A 125 -12.20 -13.27 -8.79
CA GLU A 125 -13.56 -13.19 -8.20
C GLU A 125 -13.94 -11.82 -7.60
N ALA A 126 -13.09 -10.80 -7.70
CA ALA A 126 -13.43 -9.49 -7.19
C ALA A 126 -14.49 -8.82 -8.08
N ASN A 127 -15.66 -8.57 -7.50
CA ASN A 127 -16.76 -7.88 -8.18
C ASN A 127 -16.43 -6.37 -8.24
N TYR A 128 -16.49 -5.77 -9.43
CA TYR A 128 -16.21 -4.35 -9.63
C TYR A 128 -17.18 -3.43 -8.85
N GLY A 129 -18.44 -3.83 -8.71
CA GLY A 129 -19.44 -3.08 -7.93
C GLY A 129 -19.13 -3.07 -6.44
N ASP A 130 -18.74 -4.24 -5.89
CA ASP A 130 -18.33 -4.36 -4.49
C ASP A 130 -17.05 -3.58 -4.22
N LEU A 131 -16.10 -3.59 -5.16
CA LEU A 131 -14.89 -2.79 -5.09
C LEU A 131 -15.20 -1.29 -5.04
N LEU A 132 -16.05 -0.76 -5.93
CA LEU A 132 -16.44 0.64 -5.93
C LEU A 132 -17.13 1.05 -4.62
N THR A 133 -18.06 0.21 -4.15
CA THR A 133 -18.74 0.42 -2.86
C THR A 133 -17.75 0.42 -1.71
N GLY A 134 -16.80 -0.52 -1.71
CA GLY A 134 -15.75 -0.65 -0.72
C GLY A 134 -14.78 0.55 -0.72
N LEU A 135 -14.51 1.17 -1.87
CA LEU A 135 -13.61 2.33 -1.99
C LEU A 135 -14.23 3.66 -1.55
N ALA A 136 -15.57 3.78 -1.47
CA ALA A 136 -16.23 5.02 -1.09
C ALA A 136 -15.79 5.61 0.28
N PRO A 137 -15.53 4.82 1.34
CA PRO A 137 -14.95 5.33 2.60
C PRO A 137 -13.58 5.96 2.41
N ALA A 138 -12.72 5.33 1.57
CA ALA A 138 -11.39 5.86 1.27
C ALA A 138 -11.48 7.20 0.52
N GLU A 139 -12.35 7.32 -0.47
CA GLU A 139 -12.58 8.58 -1.19
C GLU A 139 -12.99 9.72 -0.23
N ARG A 140 -13.87 9.42 0.73
CA ARG A 140 -14.28 10.41 1.76
C ARG A 140 -13.11 10.82 2.64
N THR A 141 -12.30 9.86 3.11
CA THR A 141 -11.15 10.11 3.98
C THR A 141 -10.07 10.90 3.27
N LEU A 142 -9.75 10.51 2.04
CA LEU A 142 -8.72 11.14 1.22
C LEU A 142 -9.21 12.43 0.54
N ARG A 143 -10.53 12.66 0.50
CA ARG A 143 -11.18 13.74 -0.26
C ARG A 143 -10.75 13.77 -1.74
N ARG A 144 -10.57 12.58 -2.30
CA ARG A 144 -10.12 12.38 -3.69
C ARG A 144 -10.88 11.22 -4.29
N LYS A 145 -11.15 11.31 -5.60
CA LYS A 145 -11.68 10.19 -6.37
C LYS A 145 -10.61 9.11 -6.54
N ILE A 146 -11.05 7.87 -6.57
CA ILE A 146 -10.21 6.71 -6.84
C ILE A 146 -10.68 6.10 -8.16
N ASN A 147 -9.76 5.94 -9.11
CA ASN A 147 -9.99 5.27 -10.38
C ASN A 147 -9.44 3.83 -10.29
N PRO A 148 -10.27 2.83 -9.97
CA PRO A 148 -9.79 1.46 -9.90
C PRO A 148 -9.72 0.84 -11.30
N ASN A 149 -8.58 0.22 -11.61
CA ASN A 149 -8.36 -0.62 -12.77
C ASN A 149 -8.18 -2.07 -12.27
N LEU A 150 -9.27 -2.84 -12.31
CA LEU A 150 -9.29 -4.22 -11.85
C LEU A 150 -9.08 -5.17 -13.02
N TYR A 151 -8.12 -6.07 -12.89
CA TYR A 151 -7.81 -7.15 -13.83
C TYR A 151 -7.91 -8.50 -13.13
N THR A 152 -8.41 -9.51 -13.83
CA THR A 152 -8.14 -10.90 -13.44
C THR A 152 -6.66 -11.20 -13.74
N LEU A 153 -6.10 -12.22 -13.09
CA LEU A 153 -4.71 -12.63 -13.37
C LEU A 153 -4.53 -13.03 -14.84
N ALA A 154 -5.53 -13.71 -15.41
CA ALA A 154 -5.53 -14.11 -16.82
C ALA A 154 -5.53 -12.88 -17.76
N ASP A 155 -6.39 -11.89 -17.49
CA ASP A 155 -6.44 -10.64 -18.27
C ASP A 155 -5.16 -9.82 -18.13
N TYR A 156 -4.61 -9.72 -16.92
CA TYR A 156 -3.35 -9.03 -16.66
C TYR A 156 -2.22 -9.62 -17.50
N ARG A 157 -2.05 -10.96 -17.44
CA ARG A 157 -1.04 -11.68 -18.22
C ARG A 157 -1.25 -11.55 -19.73
N ARG A 158 -2.51 -11.70 -20.20
CA ARG A 158 -2.83 -11.55 -21.62
C ARG A 158 -2.47 -10.17 -22.13
N ARG A 159 -2.91 -9.11 -21.46
CA ARG A 159 -2.66 -7.73 -21.87
C ARG A 159 -1.18 -7.34 -21.85
N LEU A 160 -0.39 -7.91 -20.93
CA LEU A 160 1.05 -7.73 -20.93
C LEU A 160 1.71 -8.38 -22.17
N ARG A 161 1.28 -9.60 -22.52
CA ARG A 161 1.80 -10.29 -23.72
C ARG A 161 1.42 -9.56 -25.01
N GLU A 162 0.23 -8.97 -25.06
CA GLU A 162 -0.23 -8.17 -26.18
C GLU A 162 0.42 -6.79 -26.25
N GLY A 163 1.27 -6.45 -25.28
CA GLY A 163 2.00 -5.18 -25.26
C GLY A 163 1.12 -3.97 -24.99
N GLN A 164 0.04 -4.12 -24.17
CA GLN A 164 -0.88 -3.02 -23.90
C GLN A 164 -0.13 -1.78 -23.35
N PRO A 165 -0.17 -0.63 -24.07
CA PRO A 165 0.67 0.53 -23.75
C PRO A 165 0.50 1.04 -22.32
N PHE A 166 -0.74 1.08 -21.81
CA PHE A 166 -1.04 1.54 -20.44
C PHE A 166 -0.33 0.68 -19.40
N LEU A 167 -0.45 -0.66 -19.48
CA LEU A 167 0.18 -1.55 -18.51
C LEU A 167 1.72 -1.47 -18.58
N LEU A 168 2.28 -1.46 -19.79
CA LEU A 168 3.73 -1.34 -19.96
C LEU A 168 4.25 -0.03 -19.37
N GLN A 169 3.53 1.09 -19.59
CA GLN A 169 3.89 2.37 -19.02
C GLN A 169 3.82 2.35 -17.49
N VAL A 170 2.76 1.80 -16.91
CA VAL A 170 2.57 1.72 -15.46
C VAL A 170 3.65 0.87 -14.80
N LEU A 171 4.07 -0.23 -15.43
CA LEU A 171 5.14 -1.09 -14.92
C LEU A 171 6.50 -0.40 -14.82
N GLN A 172 6.77 0.56 -15.71
CA GLN A 172 8.04 1.31 -15.73
C GLN A 172 8.05 2.52 -14.77
N GLN A 173 6.90 2.89 -14.22
CA GLN A 173 6.76 4.08 -13.38
C GLN A 173 6.84 3.75 -11.87
N PRO A 174 7.13 4.74 -11.01
CA PRO A 174 7.00 4.59 -9.57
C PRO A 174 5.62 4.10 -9.16
N LYS A 175 5.57 3.23 -8.16
CA LYS A 175 4.35 2.64 -7.61
C LYS A 175 4.33 2.77 -6.08
N LEU A 176 3.14 2.93 -5.51
CA LEU A 176 2.94 2.82 -4.07
C LEU A 176 2.14 1.54 -3.81
N PHE A 177 2.80 0.49 -3.38
CA PHE A 177 2.16 -0.80 -3.15
C PHE A 177 1.25 -0.74 -1.93
N VAL A 178 0.02 -1.22 -2.11
CA VAL A 178 -1.01 -1.42 -1.08
C VAL A 178 -1.08 -2.89 -0.69
N ILE A 179 -1.00 -3.77 -1.68
CA ILE A 179 -0.96 -5.24 -1.55
C ILE A 179 0.15 -5.75 -2.46
N GLY A 180 1.04 -6.58 -1.93
CA GLY A 180 2.18 -7.11 -2.67
C GLY A 180 3.37 -6.14 -2.73
N ASP A 181 4.27 -6.42 -3.65
CA ASP A 181 5.52 -5.70 -3.86
C ASP A 181 6.01 -5.83 -5.31
N GLU A 182 7.16 -5.24 -5.65
CA GLU A 182 7.74 -5.29 -7.00
C GLU A 182 8.09 -6.73 -7.43
N PRO A 183 8.72 -7.59 -6.60
CA PRO A 183 8.94 -9.00 -6.93
C PRO A 183 7.66 -9.75 -7.29
N LEU A 184 6.59 -9.58 -6.52
CA LEU A 184 5.30 -10.21 -6.79
C LEU A 184 4.67 -9.70 -8.10
N LEU A 185 4.76 -8.40 -8.37
CA LEU A 185 4.30 -7.80 -9.62
C LEU A 185 4.92 -8.50 -10.84
N HIS A 186 6.24 -8.72 -10.81
CA HIS A 186 6.95 -9.42 -11.89
C HIS A 186 6.62 -10.91 -11.93
N ALA A 187 6.50 -11.57 -10.78
CA ALA A 187 6.12 -12.99 -10.73
C ALA A 187 4.74 -13.24 -11.32
N LEU A 188 3.77 -12.38 -11.05
CA LEU A 188 2.42 -12.47 -11.61
C LEU A 188 2.37 -12.26 -13.13
N ALA A 189 3.33 -11.54 -13.70
CA ALA A 189 3.44 -11.34 -15.15
C ALA A 189 3.95 -12.58 -15.91
N LEU A 190 4.62 -13.52 -15.23
CA LEU A 190 5.13 -14.73 -15.83
C LEU A 190 4.01 -15.76 -16.04
N PRO A 191 4.09 -16.59 -17.11
CA PRO A 191 3.19 -17.72 -17.26
C PRO A 191 3.43 -18.74 -16.14
N ASP A 192 2.39 -19.48 -15.77
CA ASP A 192 2.50 -20.56 -14.79
C ASP A 192 3.46 -21.63 -15.28
N SER A 193 4.68 -21.64 -14.77
CA SER A 193 5.71 -22.65 -15.06
C SER A 193 5.43 -24.00 -14.35
N SER A 194 4.25 -24.22 -13.81
CA SER A 194 3.94 -25.34 -12.91
C SER A 194 3.07 -26.45 -13.48
N LEU A 195 2.87 -26.53 -14.81
CA LEU A 195 2.17 -27.67 -15.44
C LEU A 195 2.90 -28.26 -16.67
N GLN A 196 4.22 -28.30 -16.65
CA GLN A 196 4.96 -29.24 -17.51
C GLN A 196 5.60 -30.30 -16.65
N THR A 197 4.77 -31.14 -16.02
CA THR A 197 5.17 -32.46 -15.57
C THR A 197 5.30 -33.34 -16.80
N ASN A 198 6.54 -33.70 -17.13
CA ASN A 198 7.00 -34.98 -17.59
C ASN A 198 5.94 -35.87 -18.27
N ASP A 199 5.78 -35.70 -19.59
CA ASP A 199 5.53 -36.83 -20.46
C ASP A 199 6.88 -37.22 -21.09
N MET A 200 7.64 -38.04 -20.39
CA MET A 200 8.67 -38.86 -21.01
C MET A 200 7.95 -40.03 -21.69
N PRO A 201 8.05 -40.17 -23.01
CA PRO A 201 7.63 -41.41 -23.65
C PRO A 201 8.61 -42.50 -23.22
N SER A 202 8.07 -43.52 -22.56
CA SER A 202 8.74 -44.81 -22.46
C SER A 202 8.98 -45.32 -23.86
N VAL A 203 10.24 -45.38 -24.26
CA VAL A 203 10.65 -46.14 -25.43
C VAL A 203 11.33 -47.42 -24.93
N PHE A 204 10.69 -48.51 -25.25
CA PHE A 204 11.29 -49.85 -25.27
C PHE A 204 12.38 -49.94 -26.29
#